data_4f2894dbe161b647bde899b62d13bdee
#
_entry.id   4f2894dbe161b647bde899b62d13bdee
#
_cell.length_a   1.000
_cell.length_b   1.000
_cell.length_c   1.000
_cell.angle_alpha   90.00
_cell.angle_beta   90.00
_cell.angle_gamma   90.00
#
_symmetry.space_group_name_H-M   'P 1'
#
loop_
_entity.id
_entity.type
_entity.pdbx_description
1 polymer ?
#
loop_
_entity_poly.entity_id
_entity_poly.type
_entity_poly.pdbx_seq_one_letter_code
_entity_poly.pdbx_strand_id
1 'polypeptide(L)'
;MTKARPTGRIEIIQAAMQRVLRILCATLLFGAWWNSPCARAQGTPQLASVAPPNGETNAALNSKLVFVFNQPMDTNVFVLPSFPPILVGNLDVTPANYFLSGTWSADGRTLTCETFSPLPANADVHWTLNPANSTFPLTSSTGVPLITVSGSFRTGSSSGGGCDQTGLPPGWGNFSIYKNSSYEQTTAADPLPAAQSPFVFGAFVRGPSGGPEVTGGSVTLPDNTRNDLEGLGGSFFFSTNPPTQAALDSAYPAGSYTLRFTQTAQPERVITMDMPAFNSPVPKIANFSAAQAVDATQDFTLNWGPFTGAGANDFISLVVSDDLGGVAFQAPDLCVPRNLLVTATSIVIPARALKTNQTYMAALSFGRIFYFSTNAVPQMAGYGSIMRSTRFTIDTGSGGPGLPDPAGVTGTRLLPNGNPEMDLTGTPTRSYSIERTGSLSTPNWTPVGTVGMDATGKGIFQDSQPNKTFPLFYRAVAN
;
A
#
# COMPACT_ATOMS: atom_id res chain seq x y z
N MET A 1 -2.72 -11.08 98.53
CA MET A 1 -1.98 -12.10 97.77
C MET A 1 -2.08 -11.73 96.29
N THR A 2 -1.18 -10.99 95.78
CA THR A 2 -1.16 -10.43 94.41
C THR A 2 -0.08 -11.18 93.60
N LYS A 3 -0.48 -11.91 92.60
CA LYS A 3 0.40 -12.66 91.68
C LYS A 3 0.88 -11.76 90.54
N ALA A 4 2.12 -11.43 90.51
CA ALA A 4 2.77 -10.73 89.40
C ALA A 4 2.92 -11.67 88.23
N ARG A 5 2.53 -11.23 87.00
CA ARG A 5 2.78 -11.87 85.71
C ARG A 5 4.15 -11.48 85.16
N PRO A 6 4.89 -12.36 84.51
CA PRO A 6 6.17 -12.01 83.89
C PRO A 6 5.93 -11.48 82.45
N THR A 7 6.06 -10.20 82.27
CA THR A 7 5.93 -9.48 80.93
C THR A 7 7.20 -9.44 80.09
N GLY A 8 8.30 -10.07 80.54
CA GLY A 8 9.62 -9.95 79.91
C GLY A 8 9.89 -10.88 78.73
N ARG A 9 9.04 -11.89 78.44
CA ARG A 9 9.35 -12.95 77.46
C ARG A 9 8.81 -12.63 76.05
N ILE A 10 7.80 -11.79 75.93
CA ILE A 10 7.13 -11.46 74.65
C ILE A 10 7.91 -10.33 73.90
N GLU A 11 8.50 -9.39 74.63
CA GLU A 11 9.25 -8.28 73.99
C GLU A 11 10.58 -8.72 73.36
N ILE A 12 11.25 -9.73 73.94
CA ILE A 12 12.52 -10.28 73.41
C ILE A 12 12.25 -11.04 72.10
N ILE A 13 11.11 -11.73 71.98
CA ILE A 13 10.75 -12.46 70.77
C ILE A 13 10.32 -11.48 69.65
N GLN A 14 9.65 -10.41 69.97
CA GLN A 14 9.28 -9.39 68.98
C GLN A 14 10.51 -8.59 68.46
N ALA A 15 11.46 -8.30 69.32
CA ALA A 15 12.70 -7.62 68.91
C ALA A 15 13.61 -8.52 68.06
N ALA A 16 13.65 -9.80 68.31
CA ALA A 16 14.38 -10.80 67.51
C ALA A 16 13.71 -11.02 66.15
N MET A 17 12.38 -11.11 66.10
CA MET A 17 11.63 -11.23 64.84
C MET A 17 11.73 -10.00 63.93
N GLN A 18 11.73 -8.81 64.51
CA GLN A 18 11.92 -7.58 63.73
C GLN A 18 13.37 -7.43 63.19
N ARG A 19 14.38 -7.93 63.89
CA ARG A 19 15.75 -7.97 63.37
C ARG A 19 15.94 -8.97 62.24
N VAL A 20 15.36 -10.15 62.33
CA VAL A 20 15.41 -11.17 61.28
C VAL A 20 14.61 -10.70 60.05
N LEU A 21 13.44 -10.05 60.22
CA LEU A 21 12.67 -9.49 59.12
C LEU A 21 13.39 -8.35 58.38
N ARG A 22 14.15 -7.51 59.14
CA ARG A 22 14.96 -6.45 58.52
C ARG A 22 16.17 -6.97 57.74
N ILE A 23 16.77 -8.05 58.20
CA ILE A 23 17.88 -8.70 57.50
C ILE A 23 17.35 -9.45 56.25
N LEU A 24 16.18 -10.14 56.32
CA LEU A 24 15.56 -10.76 55.15
C LEU A 24 15.11 -9.71 54.08
N CYS A 25 14.55 -8.57 54.50
CA CYS A 25 14.21 -7.51 53.56
C CYS A 25 15.44 -6.86 52.94
N ALA A 26 16.55 -6.71 53.69
CA ALA A 26 17.78 -6.16 53.13
C ALA A 26 18.45 -7.11 52.11
N THR A 27 18.40 -8.42 52.35
CA THR A 27 18.97 -9.43 51.43
C THR A 27 18.08 -9.64 50.20
N LEU A 28 16.76 -9.51 50.31
CA LEU A 28 15.86 -9.55 49.14
C LEU A 28 15.96 -8.27 48.28
N LEU A 29 16.23 -7.13 48.85
CA LEU A 29 16.48 -5.88 48.11
C LEU A 29 17.84 -5.85 47.40
N PHE A 30 18.87 -6.48 47.94
CA PHE A 30 20.17 -6.58 47.30
C PHE A 30 20.26 -7.63 46.19
N GLY A 31 19.45 -8.71 46.28
CA GLY A 31 19.38 -9.77 45.26
C GLY A 31 18.61 -9.34 44.00
N ALA A 32 17.66 -8.41 44.14
CA ALA A 32 16.86 -7.90 43.02
C ALA A 32 17.61 -6.84 42.18
N TRP A 33 18.68 -6.28 42.66
CA TRP A 33 19.44 -5.24 41.94
C TRP A 33 20.52 -5.81 41.01
N TRP A 34 20.85 -7.08 41.10
CA TRP A 34 21.92 -7.65 40.26
C TRP A 34 21.37 -8.40 39.01
N ASN A 35 20.07 -8.54 38.84
CA ASN A 35 19.46 -9.13 37.65
C ASN A 35 18.45 -8.20 36.96
N SER A 36 18.35 -6.94 37.34
CA SER A 36 17.67 -5.98 36.49
C SER A 36 18.60 -5.67 35.32
N PRO A 37 18.24 -6.01 34.05
CA PRO A 37 18.94 -5.40 32.93
C PRO A 37 18.85 -3.90 33.17
N CYS A 38 19.98 -3.24 33.17
CA CYS A 38 20.07 -1.79 33.27
C CYS A 38 19.17 -1.24 32.16
N ALA A 39 17.92 -0.90 32.48
CA ALA A 39 17.06 -0.18 31.57
C ALA A 39 17.79 1.15 31.39
N ARG A 40 18.60 1.24 30.32
CA ARG A 40 19.11 2.53 29.86
C ARG A 40 17.89 3.41 29.78
N ALA A 41 17.85 4.47 30.55
CA ALA A 41 16.85 5.49 30.43
C ALA A 41 16.83 5.86 28.94
N GLN A 42 15.82 5.38 28.23
CA GLN A 42 15.66 5.69 26.82
C GLN A 42 15.44 7.19 26.78
N GLY A 43 16.32 7.91 26.09
CA GLY A 43 16.23 9.35 25.97
C GLY A 43 14.88 9.75 25.36
N THR A 44 14.52 11.00 25.48
CA THR A 44 13.34 11.57 24.80
C THR A 44 13.37 11.21 23.31
N PRO A 45 12.27 10.71 22.73
CA PRO A 45 12.22 10.43 21.29
C PRO A 45 12.46 11.72 20.51
N GLN A 46 13.20 11.61 19.43
CA GLN A 46 13.55 12.73 18.56
C GLN A 46 13.32 12.35 17.11
N LEU A 47 12.93 13.31 16.30
CA LEU A 47 12.91 13.20 14.86
C LEU A 47 14.36 13.17 14.35
N ALA A 48 14.76 12.07 13.72
CA ALA A 48 16.09 11.89 13.15
C ALA A 48 16.19 12.47 11.74
N SER A 49 15.14 12.28 10.92
CA SER A 49 15.04 12.86 9.59
C SER A 49 13.58 12.96 9.15
N VAL A 50 13.35 13.77 8.11
CA VAL A 50 12.06 13.93 7.45
C VAL A 50 12.27 13.99 5.94
N ALA A 51 11.34 13.42 5.18
CA ALA A 51 11.25 13.60 3.74
C ALA A 51 9.83 14.12 3.39
N PRO A 52 9.68 15.14 2.52
CA PRO A 52 10.76 15.97 1.96
C PRO A 52 11.57 16.65 3.04
N PRO A 53 12.88 16.91 2.79
CA PRO A 53 13.73 17.62 3.76
C PRO A 53 13.15 18.97 4.16
N ASN A 54 13.36 19.36 5.40
CA ASN A 54 12.95 20.68 5.86
C ASN A 54 13.64 21.80 5.05
N GLY A 55 12.83 22.71 4.48
CA GLY A 55 13.31 23.76 3.58
C GLY A 55 13.46 23.35 2.13
N GLU A 56 13.07 22.13 1.72
CA GLU A 56 13.02 21.74 0.31
C GLU A 56 12.11 22.70 -0.47
N THR A 57 12.57 23.17 -1.63
CA THR A 57 11.87 24.21 -2.42
C THR A 57 11.23 23.69 -3.71
N ASN A 58 11.42 22.40 -4.00
CA ASN A 58 10.93 21.80 -5.25
C ASN A 58 10.44 20.35 -5.00
N ALA A 59 9.76 20.13 -3.90
CA ALA A 59 9.21 18.81 -3.58
C ALA A 59 8.15 18.41 -4.61
N ALA A 60 8.09 17.12 -4.96
CA ALA A 60 7.08 16.61 -5.86
C ALA A 60 5.67 16.78 -5.26
N LEU A 61 4.67 17.01 -6.11
CA LEU A 61 3.29 17.26 -5.64
C LEU A 61 2.66 16.03 -4.95
N ASN A 62 3.16 14.85 -5.23
CA ASN A 62 2.75 13.59 -4.61
C ASN A 62 3.73 13.09 -3.54
N SER A 63 4.58 13.97 -3.02
CA SER A 63 5.51 13.61 -1.95
C SER A 63 4.76 13.09 -0.73
N LYS A 64 5.20 11.94 -0.23
CA LYS A 64 4.81 11.44 1.09
C LYS A 64 5.57 12.22 2.17
N LEU A 65 4.95 12.43 3.33
CA LEU A 65 5.67 12.85 4.53
C LEU A 65 6.21 11.60 5.23
N VAL A 66 7.53 11.46 5.28
CA VAL A 66 8.19 10.34 5.95
C VAL A 66 8.97 10.87 7.13
N PHE A 67 8.63 10.44 8.33
CA PHE A 67 9.28 10.81 9.57
C PHE A 67 10.07 9.63 10.12
N VAL A 68 11.37 9.79 10.31
CA VAL A 68 12.24 8.77 10.90
C VAL A 68 12.63 9.20 12.31
N PHE A 69 12.45 8.32 13.29
CA PHE A 69 12.71 8.57 14.70
C PHE A 69 14.00 7.85 15.16
N ASN A 70 14.68 8.44 16.14
CA ASN A 70 15.89 7.87 16.72
C ASN A 70 15.67 6.59 17.54
N GLN A 71 14.42 6.27 17.88
CA GLN A 71 14.01 5.09 18.65
C GLN A 71 12.61 4.61 18.24
N PRO A 72 12.22 3.36 18.58
CA PRO A 72 10.87 2.87 18.30
C PRO A 72 9.79 3.71 18.97
N MET A 73 8.76 4.05 18.23
CA MET A 73 7.57 4.77 18.68
C MET A 73 6.43 3.79 19.02
N ASP A 74 5.44 4.26 19.76
CA ASP A 74 4.19 3.51 19.96
C ASP A 74 3.36 3.57 18.68
N THR A 75 3.30 2.45 17.98
CA THR A 75 2.58 2.34 16.71
C THR A 75 1.05 2.26 16.88
N ASN A 76 0.55 2.06 18.10
CA ASN A 76 -0.90 1.98 18.38
C ASN A 76 -1.57 3.37 18.40
N VAL A 77 -0.82 4.43 18.54
CA VAL A 77 -1.33 5.81 18.56
C VAL A 77 -1.87 6.24 17.19
N PHE A 78 -1.45 5.54 16.13
CA PHE A 78 -1.96 5.67 14.77
C PHE A 78 -2.75 4.43 14.36
N VAL A 79 -3.77 4.08 15.11
CA VAL A 79 -4.76 3.12 14.64
C VAL A 79 -5.65 3.85 13.63
N LEU A 80 -5.31 3.67 12.38
CA LEU A 80 -6.10 4.21 11.28
C LEU A 80 -7.22 3.23 10.97
N PRO A 81 -8.49 3.61 11.17
CA PRO A 81 -9.57 2.85 10.58
C PRO A 81 -9.37 2.82 9.07
N SER A 82 -9.64 1.69 8.47
CA SER A 82 -9.55 1.49 7.03
C SER A 82 -10.42 2.50 6.28
N PHE A 83 -9.76 3.37 5.52
CA PHE A 83 -10.28 4.34 4.56
C PHE A 83 -10.87 5.66 5.07
N PRO A 84 -10.38 6.79 4.54
CA PRO A 84 -9.04 7.29 4.80
C PRO A 84 -9.02 7.92 6.16
N PRO A 85 -8.10 7.53 7.00
CA PRO A 85 -8.03 8.08 8.33
C PRO A 85 -7.41 9.48 8.28
N ILE A 86 -8.12 10.39 8.84
CA ILE A 86 -7.56 11.70 9.15
C ILE A 86 -6.68 11.52 10.38
N LEU A 87 -5.47 12.01 10.28
CA LEU A 87 -4.56 12.15 11.41
C LEU A 87 -5.15 13.19 12.36
N VAL A 88 -6.02 12.77 13.26
CA VAL A 88 -6.59 13.66 14.26
C VAL A 88 -5.66 13.71 15.44
N GLY A 89 -5.01 14.82 15.62
CA GLY A 89 -4.48 15.22 16.90
C GLY A 89 -2.97 15.12 17.11
N ASN A 90 -2.20 14.37 16.33
CA ASN A 90 -0.74 14.29 16.53
C ASN A 90 0.11 14.67 15.31
N LEU A 91 -0.51 14.94 14.19
CA LEU A 91 0.11 15.61 13.05
C LEU A 91 -0.82 16.68 12.52
N ASP A 92 -0.36 17.92 12.51
CA ASP A 92 -1.03 19.05 11.86
C ASP A 92 -0.29 19.39 10.58
N VAL A 93 -1.01 19.57 9.47
CA VAL A 93 -0.42 19.89 8.17
C VAL A 93 -1.22 21.00 7.49
N THR A 94 -0.51 22.00 7.00
CA THR A 94 -1.08 23.11 6.22
C THR A 94 -0.42 23.15 4.84
N PRO A 95 -1.17 23.17 3.72
CA PRO A 95 -2.63 23.19 3.65
C PRO A 95 -3.24 21.88 4.17
N ALA A 96 -4.37 22.01 4.89
CA ALA A 96 -5.04 20.88 5.50
C ALA A 96 -5.62 19.93 4.44
N ASN A 97 -5.83 18.65 4.84
CA ASN A 97 -6.58 17.64 4.09
C ASN A 97 -5.89 17.03 2.85
N TYR A 98 -4.58 17.07 2.75
CA TYR A 98 -3.85 16.37 1.69
C TYR A 98 -3.25 15.03 2.14
N PHE A 99 -3.02 14.85 3.44
CA PHE A 99 -2.43 13.63 4.00
C PHE A 99 -3.49 12.82 4.72
N LEU A 100 -3.61 11.55 4.41
CA LEU A 100 -4.77 10.73 4.81
C LEU A 100 -4.42 9.45 5.53
N SER A 101 -3.20 8.95 5.40
CA SER A 101 -2.82 7.71 6.04
C SER A 101 -1.41 7.80 6.60
N GLY A 102 -1.18 7.16 7.73
CA GLY A 102 0.14 6.95 8.28
C GLY A 102 0.35 5.46 8.46
N THR A 103 1.44 4.94 7.93
CA THR A 103 1.88 3.56 8.14
C THR A 103 3.19 3.55 8.88
N TRP A 104 3.32 2.62 9.84
CA TRP A 104 4.55 2.42 10.57
C TRP A 104 5.38 1.30 9.98
N SER A 105 6.70 1.50 9.94
CA SER A 105 7.64 0.40 9.68
C SER A 105 7.57 -0.66 10.79
N ALA A 106 7.96 -1.90 10.47
CA ALA A 106 7.91 -3.02 11.40
C ALA A 106 8.75 -2.80 12.68
N ASP A 107 9.79 -1.97 12.61
CA ASP A 107 10.62 -1.59 13.75
C ASP A 107 10.08 -0.39 14.54
N GLY A 108 8.95 0.18 14.13
CA GLY A 108 8.30 1.32 14.74
C GLY A 108 9.09 2.63 14.66
N ARG A 109 10.10 2.73 13.79
CA ARG A 109 10.95 3.92 13.70
C ARG A 109 10.60 4.86 12.56
N THR A 110 9.85 4.42 11.59
CA THR A 110 9.46 5.23 10.43
C THR A 110 7.95 5.34 10.34
N LEU A 111 7.46 6.55 10.30
CA LEU A 111 6.07 6.88 10.00
C LEU A 111 5.99 7.46 8.59
N THR A 112 5.25 6.81 7.71
CA THR A 112 4.98 7.28 6.35
C THR A 112 3.55 7.76 6.25
N CYS A 113 3.36 9.05 5.94
CA CYS A 113 2.05 9.66 5.71
C CYS A 113 1.86 9.88 4.22
N GLU A 114 0.83 9.27 3.65
CA GLU A 114 0.53 9.35 2.23
C GLU A 114 -0.45 10.49 1.91
N THR A 115 -0.27 11.10 0.76
CA THR A 115 -1.22 12.06 0.22
C THR A 115 -2.33 11.33 -0.53
N PHE A 116 -3.57 11.78 -0.36
CA PHE A 116 -4.69 11.20 -1.10
C PHE A 116 -4.96 11.94 -2.43
N SER A 117 -4.44 13.13 -2.55
CA SER A 117 -4.42 13.91 -3.79
C SER A 117 -3.10 14.66 -3.87
N PRO A 118 -2.61 14.98 -5.08
CA PRO A 118 -1.41 15.79 -5.21
C PRO A 118 -1.50 17.08 -4.40
N LEU A 119 -0.41 17.46 -3.76
CA LEU A 119 -0.26 18.74 -3.10
C LEU A 119 -0.40 19.87 -4.13
N PRO A 120 -0.89 21.06 -3.74
CA PRO A 120 -0.91 22.21 -4.66
C PRO A 120 0.48 22.55 -5.17
N ALA A 121 0.60 22.94 -6.43
CA ALA A 121 1.87 23.41 -6.99
C ALA A 121 2.27 24.74 -6.35
N ASN A 122 3.58 24.96 -6.18
CA ASN A 122 4.17 26.15 -5.55
C ASN A 122 3.62 26.48 -4.15
N ALA A 123 3.09 25.49 -3.45
CA ALA A 123 2.54 25.66 -2.11
C ALA A 123 3.62 25.48 -1.06
N ASP A 124 3.56 26.31 -0.02
CA ASP A 124 4.32 26.09 1.21
C ASP A 124 3.53 25.11 2.08
N VAL A 125 4.14 23.95 2.32
CA VAL A 125 3.58 22.90 3.20
C VAL A 125 4.27 22.99 4.54
N HIS A 126 3.48 23.26 5.58
CA HIS A 126 3.94 23.26 6.96
C HIS A 126 3.38 22.05 7.69
N TRP A 127 4.18 21.40 8.49
CA TRP A 127 3.76 20.29 9.32
C TRP A 127 4.23 20.43 10.75
N THR A 128 3.43 19.91 11.68
CA THR A 128 3.75 19.89 13.11
C THR A 128 3.38 18.53 13.70
N LEU A 129 4.37 17.81 14.19
CA LEU A 129 4.19 16.59 14.98
C LEU A 129 3.97 16.95 16.44
N ASN A 130 3.03 16.28 17.10
CA ASN A 130 2.63 16.51 18.47
C ASN A 130 2.35 18.00 18.76
N PRO A 131 1.38 18.65 18.09
CA PRO A 131 0.97 19.98 18.47
C PRO A 131 0.55 20.02 19.95
N ALA A 132 0.72 21.16 20.60
CA ALA A 132 0.54 21.31 22.05
C ALA A 132 -0.85 20.91 22.57
N ASN A 133 -1.86 20.89 21.70
CA ASN A 133 -3.24 20.49 21.99
C ASN A 133 -3.59 19.07 21.52
N SER A 134 -2.60 18.26 21.16
CA SER A 134 -2.83 16.88 20.71
C SER A 134 -3.54 16.07 21.80
N THR A 135 -4.67 15.45 21.46
CA THR A 135 -5.42 14.55 22.34
C THR A 135 -4.72 13.19 22.47
N PHE A 136 -3.96 12.82 21.45
CA PHE A 136 -3.23 11.55 21.35
C PHE A 136 -1.76 11.82 20.98
N PRO A 137 -0.91 12.24 21.93
CA PRO A 137 0.47 12.56 21.60
C PRO A 137 1.23 11.34 21.13
N LEU A 138 2.08 11.52 20.13
CA LEU A 138 3.08 10.52 19.74
C LEU A 138 4.03 10.27 20.91
N THR A 139 4.15 9.02 21.30
CA THR A 139 5.05 8.58 22.36
C THR A 139 6.03 7.54 21.84
N SER A 140 7.15 7.35 22.51
CA SER A 140 8.00 6.18 22.29
C SER A 140 7.25 4.91 22.69
N SER A 141 7.75 3.75 22.29
CA SER A 141 7.25 2.44 22.74
C SER A 141 7.26 2.23 24.25
N THR A 142 7.97 3.11 24.99
CA THR A 142 8.01 3.14 26.48
C THR A 142 7.14 4.24 27.08
N GLY A 143 6.32 4.92 26.28
CA GLY A 143 5.37 5.93 26.73
C GLY A 143 5.95 7.34 26.94
N VAL A 144 7.21 7.60 26.55
CA VAL A 144 7.81 8.96 26.63
C VAL A 144 7.31 9.79 25.45
N PRO A 145 6.67 10.97 25.67
CA PRO A 145 6.14 11.77 24.57
C PRO A 145 7.25 12.40 23.71
N LEU A 146 6.99 12.44 22.39
CA LEU A 146 7.79 13.24 21.47
C LEU A 146 7.57 14.73 21.76
N ILE A 147 8.65 15.49 21.81
CA ILE A 147 8.55 16.96 21.87
C ILE A 147 7.96 17.45 20.55
N THR A 148 7.11 18.48 20.58
CA THR A 148 6.55 19.12 19.39
C THR A 148 7.68 19.50 18.42
N VAL A 149 7.58 19.01 17.18
CA VAL A 149 8.54 19.30 16.11
C VAL A 149 7.76 19.80 14.89
N SER A 150 8.22 20.90 14.32
CA SER A 150 7.62 21.47 13.11
C SER A 150 8.66 21.62 12.00
N GLY A 151 8.17 21.63 10.78
CA GLY A 151 8.98 21.91 9.61
C GLY A 151 8.13 22.34 8.44
N SER A 152 8.80 22.62 7.34
CA SER A 152 8.13 23.02 6.10
C SER A 152 8.95 22.63 4.88
N PHE A 153 8.26 22.49 3.77
CA PHE A 153 8.85 22.41 2.44
C PHE A 153 7.94 23.14 1.46
N ARG A 154 8.47 23.47 0.31
CA ARG A 154 7.70 24.05 -0.77
C ARG A 154 7.59 23.04 -1.90
N THR A 155 6.38 22.85 -2.39
CA THR A 155 6.16 22.05 -3.59
C THR A 155 6.70 22.78 -4.82
N GLY A 156 7.17 22.02 -5.80
CA GLY A 156 7.60 22.56 -7.09
C GLY A 156 6.45 23.22 -7.85
N SER A 157 6.80 23.95 -8.91
CA SER A 157 5.83 24.59 -9.81
C SER A 157 4.96 23.59 -10.56
N SER A 158 5.39 22.34 -10.56
CA SER A 158 4.69 21.15 -11.04
C SER A 158 5.58 19.96 -10.76
N SER A 159 5.06 18.76 -10.61
CA SER A 159 5.81 17.51 -10.48
C SER A 159 6.94 17.48 -11.52
N GLY A 160 8.21 17.66 -11.17
CA GLY A 160 9.38 17.55 -12.04
C GLY A 160 9.11 17.71 -13.55
N GLY A 161 8.46 18.81 -13.96
CA GLY A 161 7.81 19.00 -15.23
C GLY A 161 6.30 18.72 -15.20
N GLY A 162 5.61 18.73 -14.04
CA GLY A 162 4.24 18.32 -13.87
C GLY A 162 3.23 19.42 -14.20
N CYS A 163 2.43 19.23 -15.19
CA CYS A 163 1.13 19.84 -15.32
C CYS A 163 0.16 19.20 -14.35
N ASP A 164 -0.87 19.91 -13.93
CA ASP A 164 -1.92 19.38 -13.07
C ASP A 164 -2.65 18.23 -13.77
N GLN A 165 -2.47 17.03 -13.27
CA GLN A 165 -3.13 15.82 -13.78
C GLN A 165 -4.64 15.80 -13.50
N THR A 166 -5.15 16.69 -12.65
CA THR A 166 -6.57 16.76 -12.35
C THR A 166 -7.34 17.56 -13.40
N GLY A 167 -6.67 18.46 -14.12
CA GLY A 167 -7.28 19.41 -15.05
C GLY A 167 -8.30 20.35 -14.38
N LEU A 168 -8.32 20.41 -13.05
CA LEU A 168 -9.24 21.25 -12.28
C LEU A 168 -8.51 22.47 -11.70
N PRO A 169 -9.18 23.61 -11.58
CA PRO A 169 -8.59 24.77 -10.94
C PRO A 169 -8.21 24.47 -9.47
N PRO A 170 -7.08 25.00 -8.99
CA PRO A 170 -6.67 24.85 -7.59
C PRO A 170 -7.77 25.29 -6.63
N GLY A 171 -7.94 24.54 -5.55
CA GLY A 171 -8.91 24.88 -4.50
C GLY A 171 -10.36 24.42 -4.77
N TRP A 172 -10.62 23.79 -5.91
CA TRP A 172 -11.94 23.21 -6.15
C TRP A 172 -12.25 22.08 -5.16
N GLY A 173 -13.52 22.03 -4.75
CA GLY A 173 -14.07 20.88 -4.03
C GLY A 173 -14.41 19.74 -4.98
N ASN A 174 -14.78 18.59 -4.41
CA ASN A 174 -15.24 17.48 -5.21
C ASN A 174 -16.33 16.66 -4.50
N PHE A 175 -17.11 15.96 -5.29
CA PHE A 175 -18.07 14.96 -4.81
C PHE A 175 -18.04 13.74 -5.73
N SER A 176 -18.26 12.56 -5.14
CA SER A 176 -18.17 11.34 -5.93
C SER A 176 -19.03 10.21 -5.38
N ILE A 177 -19.42 9.32 -6.29
CA ILE A 177 -19.87 7.96 -5.98
C ILE A 177 -18.93 7.01 -6.72
N TYR A 178 -18.36 6.04 -6.02
CA TYR A 178 -17.42 5.11 -6.63
C TYR A 178 -17.62 3.68 -6.15
N LYS A 179 -17.24 2.74 -7.02
CA LYS A 179 -17.26 1.31 -6.75
C LYS A 179 -15.94 0.72 -7.25
N ASN A 180 -15.10 0.31 -6.31
CA ASN A 180 -13.73 -0.11 -6.60
C ASN A 180 -13.49 -1.56 -6.20
N SER A 181 -12.72 -2.27 -7.00
CA SER A 181 -12.26 -3.63 -6.72
C SER A 181 -10.76 -3.69 -6.91
N SER A 182 -10.03 -4.06 -5.86
CA SER A 182 -8.57 -4.09 -5.81
C SER A 182 -8.08 -5.52 -5.76
N TYR A 183 -7.11 -5.81 -6.60
CA TYR A 183 -6.46 -7.11 -6.72
C TYR A 183 -4.95 -6.94 -6.61
N GLU A 184 -4.26 -8.03 -6.29
CA GLU A 184 -2.81 -8.10 -6.25
C GLU A 184 -2.33 -9.25 -7.12
N GLN A 185 -1.32 -8.99 -7.95
CA GLN A 185 -0.63 -10.00 -8.72
C GLN A 185 0.82 -10.08 -8.23
N THR A 186 1.15 -11.19 -7.55
CA THR A 186 2.47 -11.47 -6.97
C THR A 186 3.23 -12.55 -7.72
N THR A 187 2.61 -13.16 -8.70
CA THR A 187 3.19 -14.19 -9.59
C THR A 187 2.61 -14.06 -10.99
N ALA A 188 3.04 -14.88 -11.93
CA ALA A 188 2.45 -14.97 -13.27
C ALA A 188 1.01 -15.54 -13.29
N ALA A 189 0.51 -16.04 -12.16
CA ALA A 189 -0.86 -16.53 -12.03
C ALA A 189 -1.90 -15.39 -12.08
N ASP A 190 -3.18 -15.75 -12.01
CA ASP A 190 -4.26 -14.76 -11.98
C ASP A 190 -4.18 -13.91 -10.70
N PRO A 191 -4.50 -12.61 -10.79
CA PRO A 191 -4.55 -11.74 -9.64
C PRO A 191 -5.56 -12.22 -8.61
N LEU A 192 -5.22 -12.11 -7.33
CA LEU A 192 -6.10 -12.41 -6.20
C LEU A 192 -6.65 -11.11 -5.59
N PRO A 193 -7.82 -11.13 -4.93
CA PRO A 193 -8.29 -9.98 -4.18
C PRO A 193 -7.21 -9.47 -3.21
N ALA A 194 -7.04 -8.16 -3.12
CA ALA A 194 -6.09 -7.56 -2.20
C ALA A 194 -6.39 -7.97 -0.74
N ALA A 195 -5.35 -8.09 0.07
CA ALA A 195 -5.48 -8.62 1.44
C ALA A 195 -6.34 -7.72 2.34
N GLN A 196 -6.36 -6.41 2.07
CA GLN A 196 -7.13 -5.44 2.88
C GLN A 196 -8.19 -4.75 2.02
N SER A 197 -9.45 -4.80 2.46
CA SER A 197 -10.58 -4.08 1.88
C SER A 197 -10.61 -4.09 0.33
N PRO A 198 -10.57 -5.27 -0.29
CA PRO A 198 -10.43 -5.35 -1.75
C PRO A 198 -11.64 -4.78 -2.50
N PHE A 199 -12.79 -4.77 -1.88
CA PHE A 199 -14.05 -4.38 -2.52
C PHE A 199 -14.67 -3.23 -1.76
N VAL A 200 -14.83 -2.09 -2.41
CA VAL A 200 -15.27 -0.85 -1.78
C VAL A 200 -16.39 -0.22 -2.59
N PHE A 201 -17.46 0.18 -1.90
CA PHE A 201 -18.40 1.18 -2.39
C PHE A 201 -18.27 2.41 -1.50
N GLY A 202 -18.29 3.61 -2.11
CA GLY A 202 -18.21 4.84 -1.35
C GLY A 202 -18.91 6.02 -2.02
N ALA A 203 -19.28 6.98 -1.17
CA ALA A 203 -19.72 8.31 -1.54
C ALA A 203 -18.91 9.33 -0.75
N PHE A 204 -18.55 10.42 -1.39
CA PHE A 204 -17.65 11.41 -0.83
C PHE A 204 -18.05 12.82 -1.25
N VAL A 205 -17.91 13.79 -0.35
CA VAL A 205 -18.10 15.21 -0.63
C VAL A 205 -17.07 16.03 0.15
N ARG A 206 -16.38 16.93 -0.54
CA ARG A 206 -15.51 17.95 0.07
C ARG A 206 -15.80 19.31 -0.57
N GLY A 207 -16.02 20.32 0.26
CA GLY A 207 -16.20 21.69 -0.21
C GLY A 207 -14.94 22.29 -0.84
N PRO A 208 -15.09 23.39 -1.59
CA PRO A 208 -13.96 24.11 -2.15
C PRO A 208 -13.18 24.84 -1.04
N SER A 209 -11.86 24.97 -1.24
CA SER A 209 -11.00 25.71 -0.31
C SER A 209 -11.39 27.19 -0.26
N GLY A 210 -11.68 27.71 0.94
CA GLY A 210 -12.14 29.10 1.13
C GLY A 210 -13.57 29.37 0.65
N GLY A 211 -14.30 28.33 0.24
CA GLY A 211 -15.71 28.41 -0.15
C GLY A 211 -16.67 27.95 0.94
N PRO A 212 -17.97 27.74 0.59
CA PRO A 212 -18.96 27.24 1.54
C PRO A 212 -18.59 25.83 2.05
N GLU A 213 -18.52 25.68 3.37
CA GLU A 213 -18.22 24.40 4.01
C GLU A 213 -19.37 23.41 3.81
N VAL A 214 -19.04 22.15 3.57
CA VAL A 214 -20.02 21.05 3.60
C VAL A 214 -20.41 20.81 5.06
N THR A 215 -21.70 20.73 5.35
CA THR A 215 -22.23 20.59 6.71
C THR A 215 -22.91 19.23 6.94
N GLY A 216 -23.11 18.44 5.90
CA GLY A 216 -23.72 17.12 5.97
C GLY A 216 -24.05 16.58 4.60
N GLY A 217 -24.36 15.28 4.53
CA GLY A 217 -24.78 14.65 3.28
C GLY A 217 -25.30 13.24 3.48
N SER A 218 -25.84 12.67 2.41
CA SER A 218 -26.29 11.28 2.36
C SER A 218 -26.22 10.75 0.93
N VAL A 219 -26.07 9.44 0.80
CA VAL A 219 -26.25 8.73 -0.45
C VAL A 219 -27.50 7.84 -0.36
N THR A 220 -28.39 7.95 -1.35
CA THR A 220 -29.55 7.07 -1.50
C THR A 220 -29.25 6.07 -2.61
N LEU A 221 -29.42 4.79 -2.32
CA LEU A 221 -29.21 3.66 -3.22
C LEU A 221 -30.40 3.44 -4.17
N PRO A 222 -30.28 2.61 -5.21
CA PRO A 222 -31.38 2.31 -6.13
C PRO A 222 -32.63 1.68 -5.49
N ASP A 223 -32.46 1.01 -4.34
CA ASP A 223 -33.56 0.42 -3.56
C ASP A 223 -34.22 1.42 -2.58
N ASN A 224 -33.85 2.69 -2.66
CA ASN A 224 -34.22 3.79 -1.77
C ASN A 224 -33.63 3.72 -0.34
N THR A 225 -32.71 2.80 -0.08
CA THR A 225 -31.95 2.82 1.19
C THR A 225 -31.08 4.07 1.24
N ARG A 226 -31.24 4.84 2.31
CA ARG A 226 -30.44 6.04 2.56
C ARG A 226 -29.34 5.77 3.59
N ASN A 227 -28.14 6.19 3.27
CA ASN A 227 -26.99 6.15 4.14
C ASN A 227 -26.45 7.58 4.33
N ASP A 228 -26.34 8.01 5.58
CA ASP A 228 -25.77 9.33 5.88
C ASP A 228 -24.25 9.30 5.73
N LEU A 229 -23.67 10.42 5.30
CA LEU A 229 -22.23 10.57 5.20
C LEU A 229 -21.68 11.03 6.56
N GLU A 230 -20.61 10.39 7.01
CA GLU A 230 -19.89 10.77 8.23
C GLU A 230 -18.95 11.93 7.95
N GLY A 231 -18.98 12.93 8.81
CA GLY A 231 -18.15 14.13 8.69
C GLY A 231 -16.79 13.93 9.31
N LEU A 232 -15.73 14.32 8.57
CA LEU A 232 -14.37 14.22 9.04
C LEU A 232 -13.48 15.29 8.36
N GLY A 233 -12.98 16.27 9.14
CA GLY A 233 -12.04 17.30 8.68
C GLY A 233 -12.53 18.14 7.48
N GLY A 234 -13.81 18.53 7.45
CA GLY A 234 -14.39 19.32 6.36
C GLY A 234 -14.77 18.50 5.12
N SER A 235 -14.59 17.18 5.18
CA SER A 235 -15.07 16.20 4.20
C SER A 235 -16.18 15.35 4.81
N PHE A 236 -17.06 14.83 3.97
CA PHE A 236 -18.11 13.90 4.36
C PHE A 236 -18.04 12.67 3.46
N PHE A 237 -18.14 11.48 4.06
CA PHE A 237 -18.02 10.26 3.31
C PHE A 237 -18.90 9.13 3.87
N PHE A 238 -19.25 8.21 3.02
CA PHE A 238 -19.80 6.91 3.34
C PHE A 238 -18.94 5.87 2.65
N SER A 239 -18.55 4.82 3.35
CA SER A 239 -17.75 3.74 2.76
C SER A 239 -18.12 2.41 3.38
N THR A 240 -18.15 1.37 2.55
CA THR A 240 -18.35 -0.01 2.98
C THR A 240 -17.36 -0.93 2.27
N ASN A 241 -17.05 -2.05 2.94
CA ASN A 241 -16.09 -3.03 2.46
C ASN A 241 -16.74 -4.43 2.43
N PRO A 242 -17.55 -4.75 1.40
CA PRO A 242 -18.09 -6.09 1.25
C PRO A 242 -17.00 -7.15 1.10
N PRO A 243 -17.22 -8.38 1.60
CA PRO A 243 -16.16 -9.39 1.66
C PRO A 243 -15.80 -10.00 0.29
N THR A 244 -16.68 -9.89 -0.69
CA THR A 244 -16.48 -10.46 -2.04
C THR A 244 -16.97 -9.52 -3.12
N GLN A 245 -16.49 -9.70 -4.35
CA GLN A 245 -17.02 -8.99 -5.52
C GLN A 245 -18.53 -9.20 -5.69
N ALA A 246 -19.02 -10.42 -5.51
CA ALA A 246 -20.45 -10.73 -5.62
C ALA A 246 -21.27 -10.00 -4.54
N ALA A 247 -20.75 -9.90 -3.32
CA ALA A 247 -21.40 -9.13 -2.26
C ALA A 247 -21.41 -7.63 -2.57
N LEU A 248 -20.30 -7.09 -3.11
CA LEU A 248 -20.24 -5.71 -3.57
C LEU A 248 -21.26 -5.44 -4.67
N ASP A 249 -21.35 -6.33 -5.68
CA ASP A 249 -22.26 -6.17 -6.81
C ASP A 249 -23.73 -6.31 -6.42
N SER A 250 -24.03 -7.18 -5.45
CA SER A 250 -25.38 -7.37 -4.91
C SER A 250 -25.85 -6.21 -4.04
N ALA A 251 -24.97 -5.70 -3.17
CA ALA A 251 -25.31 -4.60 -2.26
C ALA A 251 -25.38 -3.24 -2.98
N TYR A 252 -24.60 -3.08 -4.05
CA TYR A 252 -24.50 -1.84 -4.82
C TYR A 252 -24.68 -2.13 -6.31
N PRO A 253 -25.91 -2.50 -6.75
CA PRO A 253 -26.23 -2.87 -8.12
C PRO A 253 -26.17 -1.67 -9.06
N ALA A 254 -26.26 -1.93 -10.36
CA ALA A 254 -26.53 -0.90 -11.35
C ALA A 254 -27.87 -0.21 -11.07
N GLY A 255 -27.93 1.11 -11.27
CA GLY A 255 -29.14 1.90 -11.03
C GLY A 255 -28.83 3.34 -10.67
N SER A 256 -29.86 4.10 -10.33
CA SER A 256 -29.78 5.51 -9.98
C SER A 256 -29.43 5.69 -8.51
N TYR A 257 -28.31 6.36 -8.26
CA TYR A 257 -27.86 6.76 -6.94
C TYR A 257 -28.07 8.27 -6.77
N THR A 258 -28.54 8.70 -5.60
CA THR A 258 -28.72 10.11 -5.34
C THR A 258 -27.82 10.56 -4.19
N LEU A 259 -26.86 11.41 -4.51
CA LEU A 259 -26.02 12.08 -3.53
C LEU A 259 -26.68 13.40 -3.14
N ARG A 260 -26.92 13.59 -1.84
CA ARG A 260 -27.43 14.84 -1.26
C ARG A 260 -26.41 15.41 -0.30
N PHE A 261 -26.22 16.71 -0.33
CA PHE A 261 -25.38 17.37 0.66
C PHE A 261 -25.77 18.83 0.85
N THR A 262 -25.46 19.35 2.03
CA THR A 262 -25.68 20.73 2.42
C THR A 262 -24.36 21.47 2.58
N GLN A 263 -24.36 22.74 2.24
CA GLN A 263 -23.23 23.64 2.43
C GLN A 263 -23.71 24.90 3.19
N THR A 264 -22.82 25.50 3.96
CA THR A 264 -23.11 26.72 4.73
C THR A 264 -23.75 27.80 3.85
N ALA A 265 -24.93 28.27 4.24
CA ALA A 265 -25.68 29.30 3.53
C ALA A 265 -26.05 28.99 2.06
N GLN A 266 -26.08 27.71 1.69
CA GLN A 266 -26.48 27.26 0.36
C GLN A 266 -27.69 26.32 0.45
N PRO A 267 -28.52 26.25 -0.60
CA PRO A 267 -29.56 25.21 -0.70
C PRO A 267 -28.96 23.83 -0.77
N GLU A 268 -29.72 22.82 -0.33
CA GLU A 268 -29.33 21.42 -0.49
C GLU A 268 -29.02 21.11 -1.95
N ARG A 269 -27.92 20.41 -2.18
CA ARG A 269 -27.54 19.89 -3.48
C ARG A 269 -28.07 18.45 -3.62
N VAL A 270 -28.67 18.17 -4.74
CA VAL A 270 -29.22 16.84 -5.08
C VAL A 270 -28.65 16.44 -6.42
N ILE A 271 -27.80 15.43 -6.42
CA ILE A 271 -27.10 14.96 -7.62
C ILE A 271 -27.49 13.50 -7.85
N THR A 272 -28.08 13.21 -9.00
CA THR A 272 -28.36 11.85 -9.42
C THR A 272 -27.28 11.36 -10.35
N MET A 273 -26.79 10.15 -10.12
CA MET A 273 -25.76 9.48 -10.90
C MET A 273 -26.24 8.08 -11.26
N ASP A 274 -26.34 7.79 -12.54
CA ASP A 274 -26.78 6.47 -13.02
C ASP A 274 -25.58 5.54 -13.19
N MET A 275 -25.37 4.68 -12.21
CA MET A 275 -24.30 3.69 -12.22
C MET A 275 -24.66 2.54 -13.14
N PRO A 276 -23.92 2.28 -14.22
CA PRO A 276 -24.19 1.15 -15.10
C PRO A 276 -23.67 -0.17 -14.53
N ALA A 277 -24.11 -1.28 -15.11
CA ALA A 277 -23.43 -2.55 -14.91
C ALA A 277 -22.01 -2.49 -15.46
N PHE A 278 -21.06 -3.11 -14.76
CA PHE A 278 -19.64 -3.11 -15.13
C PHE A 278 -19.07 -4.54 -15.03
N ASN A 279 -19.03 -5.21 -16.17
CA ASN A 279 -18.54 -6.58 -16.29
C ASN A 279 -17.12 -6.63 -16.89
N SER A 280 -16.23 -5.77 -16.39
CA SER A 280 -14.83 -5.77 -16.78
C SER A 280 -14.11 -7.03 -16.30
N PRO A 281 -13.16 -7.59 -17.08
CA PRO A 281 -12.20 -8.55 -16.51
C PRO A 281 -11.33 -7.89 -15.44
N VAL A 282 -10.73 -8.70 -14.58
CA VAL A 282 -9.67 -8.24 -13.68
C VAL A 282 -8.42 -7.99 -14.53
N PRO A 283 -7.79 -6.81 -14.46
CA PRO A 283 -6.53 -6.58 -15.16
C PRO A 283 -5.48 -7.60 -14.75
N LYS A 284 -4.84 -8.26 -15.72
CA LYS A 284 -3.76 -9.24 -15.48
C LYS A 284 -2.54 -8.86 -16.29
N ILE A 285 -1.39 -8.74 -15.63
CA ILE A 285 -0.10 -8.52 -16.28
C ILE A 285 0.33 -9.82 -16.93
N ALA A 286 0.47 -9.81 -18.26
CA ALA A 286 0.77 -10.99 -19.05
C ALA A 286 2.26 -11.38 -18.99
N ASN A 287 3.16 -10.38 -18.90
CA ASN A 287 4.60 -10.59 -18.78
C ASN A 287 5.09 -10.23 -17.36
N PHE A 288 4.36 -10.68 -16.32
CA PHE A 288 4.66 -10.40 -14.92
C PHE A 288 6.12 -10.68 -14.55
N SER A 289 6.62 -11.83 -14.94
CA SER A 289 8.01 -12.23 -14.60
C SER A 289 9.05 -11.30 -15.23
N ALA A 290 8.81 -10.81 -16.44
CA ALA A 290 9.69 -9.81 -17.06
C ALA A 290 9.65 -8.47 -16.32
N ALA A 291 8.52 -8.12 -15.71
CA ALA A 291 8.39 -6.93 -14.87
C ALA A 291 9.18 -7.02 -13.56
N GLN A 292 9.59 -8.24 -13.12
CA GLN A 292 10.41 -8.44 -11.93
C GLN A 292 11.92 -8.30 -12.20
N ALA A 293 12.32 -7.96 -13.45
CA ALA A 293 13.73 -7.87 -13.82
C ALA A 293 13.93 -6.92 -15.00
N VAL A 294 13.40 -5.73 -14.88
CA VAL A 294 13.46 -4.69 -15.93
C VAL A 294 14.85 -4.07 -16.00
N ASP A 295 15.44 -4.02 -17.20
CA ASP A 295 16.58 -3.17 -17.46
C ASP A 295 16.12 -1.73 -17.67
N ALA A 296 16.28 -0.90 -16.64
CA ALA A 296 15.87 0.49 -16.68
C ALA A 296 16.64 1.35 -17.69
N THR A 297 17.72 0.84 -18.30
CA THR A 297 18.49 1.55 -19.36
C THR A 297 17.89 1.36 -20.75
N GLN A 298 16.92 0.44 -20.88
CA GLN A 298 16.24 0.10 -22.12
C GLN A 298 14.73 0.38 -22.02
N ASP A 299 14.08 0.48 -23.17
CA ASP A 299 12.63 0.50 -23.22
C ASP A 299 12.05 -0.83 -22.74
N PHE A 300 11.07 -0.78 -21.85
CA PHE A 300 10.38 -1.95 -21.35
C PHE A 300 8.92 -1.96 -21.79
N THR A 301 8.50 -3.00 -22.51
CA THR A 301 7.10 -3.16 -22.88
C THR A 301 6.38 -3.98 -21.83
N LEU A 302 5.46 -3.33 -21.09
CA LEU A 302 4.53 -3.99 -20.18
C LEU A 302 3.32 -4.48 -20.96
N ASN A 303 2.93 -5.75 -20.77
CA ASN A 303 1.80 -6.37 -21.48
C ASN A 303 0.73 -6.83 -20.48
N TRP A 304 -0.54 -6.78 -20.88
CA TRP A 304 -1.67 -7.24 -20.08
C TRP A 304 -2.79 -7.85 -20.93
N GLY A 305 -3.72 -8.54 -20.27
CA GLY A 305 -4.90 -9.10 -20.90
C GLY A 305 -5.86 -8.01 -21.42
N PRO A 306 -6.66 -8.27 -22.46
CA PRO A 306 -7.53 -7.28 -23.08
C PRO A 306 -8.67 -6.84 -22.14
N PHE A 307 -9.04 -5.56 -22.20
CA PHE A 307 -10.25 -5.04 -21.58
C PHE A 307 -11.48 -5.39 -22.43
N THR A 308 -11.97 -6.64 -22.31
CA THR A 308 -13.12 -7.11 -23.07
C THR A 308 -14.41 -6.43 -22.62
N GLY A 309 -15.28 -6.08 -23.58
CA GLY A 309 -16.54 -5.40 -23.30
C GLY A 309 -16.40 -3.90 -22.97
N ALA A 310 -15.24 -3.31 -23.25
CA ALA A 310 -15.03 -1.88 -23.08
C ALA A 310 -15.91 -1.04 -24.01
N GLY A 311 -16.46 0.05 -23.49
CA GLY A 311 -17.29 1.04 -24.20
C GLY A 311 -16.65 2.42 -24.26
N ALA A 312 -17.39 3.39 -24.77
CA ALA A 312 -16.89 4.74 -25.04
C ALA A 312 -16.44 5.53 -23.78
N ASN A 313 -17.03 5.21 -22.61
CA ASN A 313 -16.72 5.87 -21.34
C ASN A 313 -15.76 5.06 -20.48
N ASP A 314 -15.17 4.02 -21.05
CA ASP A 314 -14.20 3.17 -20.35
C ASP A 314 -12.78 3.69 -20.57
N PHE A 315 -11.92 3.39 -19.61
CA PHE A 315 -10.51 3.78 -19.66
C PHE A 315 -9.63 2.69 -19.10
N ILE A 316 -8.40 2.66 -19.58
CA ILE A 316 -7.29 1.95 -18.97
C ILE A 316 -6.36 2.99 -18.35
N SER A 317 -5.87 2.72 -17.15
CA SER A 317 -4.80 3.54 -16.57
C SER A 317 -3.72 2.66 -15.97
N LEU A 318 -2.47 3.08 -16.14
CA LEU A 318 -1.30 2.52 -15.49
C LEU A 318 -0.61 3.62 -14.70
N VAL A 319 -0.33 3.37 -13.45
CA VAL A 319 0.49 4.25 -12.59
C VAL A 319 1.61 3.41 -12.01
N VAL A 320 2.84 3.90 -12.13
CA VAL A 320 4.05 3.29 -11.55
C VAL A 320 4.67 4.30 -10.60
N SER A 321 4.74 3.95 -9.32
CA SER A 321 5.22 4.83 -8.25
C SER A 321 6.43 4.21 -7.55
N ASP A 322 7.36 5.05 -7.11
CA ASP A 322 8.45 4.65 -6.24
C ASP A 322 7.97 4.35 -4.81
N ASP A 323 8.85 3.90 -3.96
CA ASP A 323 8.59 3.58 -2.55
C ASP A 323 8.17 4.80 -1.71
N LEU A 324 8.50 6.02 -2.17
CA LEU A 324 8.07 7.28 -1.56
C LEU A 324 6.75 7.80 -2.14
N GLY A 325 6.13 7.07 -3.10
CA GLY A 325 4.89 7.42 -3.76
C GLY A 325 5.04 8.42 -4.90
N GLY A 326 6.29 8.75 -5.26
CA GLY A 326 6.58 9.54 -6.45
C GLY A 326 6.17 8.78 -7.71
N VAL A 327 5.35 9.40 -8.59
CA VAL A 327 4.98 8.79 -9.87
C VAL A 327 6.16 8.84 -10.81
N ALA A 328 6.74 7.67 -11.11
CA ALA A 328 7.82 7.51 -12.06
C ALA A 328 7.32 7.40 -13.50
N PHE A 329 6.14 6.80 -13.68
CA PHE A 329 5.51 6.67 -14.99
C PHE A 329 3.99 6.54 -14.85
N GLN A 330 3.25 7.16 -15.77
CA GLN A 330 1.80 6.96 -15.83
C GLN A 330 1.28 7.07 -17.27
N ALA A 331 0.14 6.42 -17.50
CA ALA A 331 -0.62 6.50 -18.73
C ALA A 331 -2.13 6.24 -18.45
N PRO A 332 -3.06 7.07 -18.94
CA PRO A 332 -2.78 8.29 -19.68
C PRO A 332 -2.04 9.33 -18.84
N ASP A 333 -1.33 10.21 -19.50
CA ASP A 333 -0.62 11.33 -18.88
C ASP A 333 -1.08 12.61 -19.56
N LEU A 334 -1.73 13.51 -18.82
CA LEU A 334 -2.26 14.75 -19.35
C LEU A 334 -1.15 15.76 -19.68
N CYS A 335 0.03 15.56 -19.14
CA CYS A 335 1.15 16.48 -19.24
C CYS A 335 2.15 16.08 -20.31
N VAL A 336 2.32 14.80 -20.49
CA VAL A 336 3.05 14.24 -21.63
C VAL A 336 2.00 13.57 -22.50
N PRO A 337 1.82 13.93 -23.77
CA PRO A 337 0.78 13.36 -24.63
C PRO A 337 0.92 11.83 -24.74
N ARG A 338 0.43 11.13 -23.76
CA ARG A 338 0.50 9.67 -23.66
C ARG A 338 -0.91 9.17 -23.46
N ASN A 339 -1.53 8.79 -24.58
CA ASN A 339 -2.86 8.22 -24.57
C ASN A 339 -2.77 6.71 -24.37
N LEU A 340 -3.69 6.17 -23.58
CA LEU A 340 -3.86 4.74 -23.42
C LEU A 340 -5.27 4.38 -23.88
N LEU A 341 -5.36 3.78 -25.07
CA LEU A 341 -6.64 3.37 -25.63
C LEU A 341 -7.21 2.19 -24.84
N VAL A 342 -8.53 2.10 -24.75
CA VAL A 342 -9.24 0.99 -24.10
C VAL A 342 -9.00 -0.38 -24.77
N THR A 343 -8.52 -0.37 -26.00
CA THR A 343 -8.13 -1.57 -26.77
C THR A 343 -6.66 -1.95 -26.57
N ALA A 344 -5.89 -1.14 -25.84
CA ALA A 344 -4.47 -1.40 -25.62
C ALA A 344 -4.29 -2.63 -24.73
N THR A 345 -3.32 -3.46 -25.10
CA THR A 345 -2.88 -4.61 -24.30
C THR A 345 -1.40 -4.50 -23.91
N SER A 346 -0.79 -3.36 -24.22
CA SER A 346 0.60 -3.07 -23.87
C SER A 346 0.87 -1.58 -23.82
N ILE A 347 1.98 -1.24 -23.17
CA ILE A 347 2.57 0.11 -23.20
C ILE A 347 4.08 0.01 -23.06
N VAL A 348 4.80 0.92 -23.71
CA VAL A 348 6.25 1.06 -23.51
C VAL A 348 6.51 2.02 -22.36
N ILE A 349 7.24 1.55 -21.36
CA ILE A 349 7.87 2.37 -20.33
C ILE A 349 9.25 2.75 -20.90
N PRO A 350 9.51 4.03 -21.19
CA PRO A 350 10.75 4.43 -21.86
C PRO A 350 11.98 4.13 -21.01
N ALA A 351 13.10 3.91 -21.67
CA ALA A 351 14.41 3.85 -21.06
C ALA A 351 14.62 5.03 -20.09
N ARG A 352 15.14 4.77 -18.90
CA ARG A 352 15.42 5.75 -17.84
C ARG A 352 14.19 6.44 -17.23
N ALA A 353 12.96 6.03 -17.57
CA ALA A 353 11.77 6.44 -16.83
C ALA A 353 11.77 5.87 -15.41
N LEU A 354 12.35 4.70 -15.25
CA LEU A 354 12.60 4.06 -13.94
C LEU A 354 14.09 4.15 -13.61
N LYS A 355 14.41 4.28 -12.32
CA LYS A 355 15.80 4.21 -11.82
C LYS A 355 16.21 2.75 -11.67
N THR A 356 17.49 2.45 -11.81
CA THR A 356 18.07 1.11 -11.59
C THR A 356 18.06 0.74 -10.10
N ASN A 357 18.05 -0.56 -9.80
CA ASN A 357 18.07 -1.11 -8.43
C ASN A 357 16.94 -0.60 -7.54
N GLN A 358 15.74 -0.50 -8.08
CA GLN A 358 14.57 -0.07 -7.33
C GLN A 358 13.37 -0.98 -7.60
N THR A 359 12.54 -1.16 -6.59
CA THR A 359 11.22 -1.77 -6.69
C THR A 359 10.17 -0.67 -6.74
N TYR A 360 9.33 -0.73 -7.76
CA TYR A 360 8.21 0.18 -7.94
C TYR A 360 6.89 -0.53 -7.67
N MET A 361 5.95 0.19 -7.07
CA MET A 361 4.56 -0.24 -7.00
C MET A 361 3.83 0.22 -8.25
N ALA A 362 3.22 -0.72 -8.97
CA ALA A 362 2.43 -0.41 -10.15
C ALA A 362 0.97 -0.80 -9.95
N ALA A 363 0.06 -0.03 -10.55
CA ALA A 363 -1.38 -0.31 -10.57
C ALA A 363 -1.89 -0.16 -12.01
N LEU A 364 -2.39 -1.27 -12.57
CA LEU A 364 -3.13 -1.29 -13.82
C LEU A 364 -4.62 -1.32 -13.51
N SER A 365 -5.38 -0.38 -14.06
CA SER A 365 -6.80 -0.24 -13.81
C SER A 365 -7.62 -0.26 -15.08
N PHE A 366 -8.73 -0.99 -15.06
CA PHE A 366 -9.82 -0.93 -16.01
C PHE A 366 -10.99 -0.25 -15.35
N GLY A 367 -11.46 0.86 -15.89
CA GLY A 367 -12.48 1.67 -15.27
C GLY A 367 -13.51 2.23 -16.22
N ARG A 368 -14.61 2.73 -15.66
CA ARG A 368 -15.67 3.45 -16.34
C ARG A 368 -16.01 4.71 -15.57
N ILE A 369 -16.03 5.84 -16.25
CA ILE A 369 -16.61 7.09 -15.73
C ILE A 369 -18.08 7.12 -16.18
N PHE A 370 -19.00 7.04 -15.24
CA PHE A 370 -20.43 7.10 -15.55
C PHE A 370 -21.05 8.47 -15.23
N TYR A 371 -20.33 9.31 -14.51
CA TYR A 371 -20.71 10.69 -14.24
C TYR A 371 -19.47 11.58 -14.20
N PHE A 372 -19.55 12.71 -14.84
CA PHE A 372 -18.56 13.79 -14.73
C PHE A 372 -19.24 15.13 -14.91
N SER A 373 -19.01 16.06 -13.98
CA SER A 373 -19.55 17.42 -14.07
C SER A 373 -18.64 18.40 -13.31
N THR A 374 -18.39 19.55 -13.92
CA THR A 374 -17.70 20.70 -13.31
C THR A 374 -18.62 21.90 -13.09
N ASN A 375 -19.89 21.78 -13.42
CA ASN A 375 -20.88 22.86 -13.37
C ASN A 375 -22.15 22.51 -12.58
N ALA A 376 -22.31 21.28 -12.12
CA ALA A 376 -23.45 20.88 -11.26
C ALA A 376 -23.43 21.62 -9.93
N VAL A 377 -22.26 21.90 -9.39
CA VAL A 377 -22.07 22.67 -8.16
C VAL A 377 -20.91 23.66 -8.38
N PRO A 378 -21.07 24.94 -8.06
CA PRO A 378 -20.02 25.95 -8.24
C PRO A 378 -18.73 25.54 -7.52
N GLN A 379 -17.59 25.65 -8.21
CA GLN A 379 -16.26 25.35 -7.71
C GLN A 379 -16.09 23.91 -7.18
N MET A 380 -16.89 22.97 -7.66
CA MET A 380 -16.77 21.56 -7.35
C MET A 380 -16.83 20.69 -8.59
N ALA A 381 -16.04 19.64 -8.61
CA ALA A 381 -16.11 18.61 -9.64
C ALA A 381 -16.80 17.37 -9.11
N GLY A 382 -17.71 16.82 -9.90
CA GLY A 382 -18.44 15.57 -9.60
C GLY A 382 -17.91 14.41 -10.42
N TYR A 383 -17.74 13.24 -9.79
CA TYR A 383 -17.29 12.01 -10.42
C TYR A 383 -18.18 10.84 -10.04
N GLY A 384 -18.55 10.03 -11.03
CA GLY A 384 -19.07 8.70 -10.81
C GLY A 384 -18.17 7.70 -11.50
N SER A 385 -17.60 6.73 -10.76
CA SER A 385 -16.65 5.79 -11.33
C SER A 385 -16.81 4.36 -10.81
N ILE A 386 -16.56 3.40 -11.69
CA ILE A 386 -16.36 2.00 -11.32
C ILE A 386 -15.00 1.57 -11.82
N MET A 387 -14.23 0.86 -10.97
CA MET A 387 -12.86 0.50 -11.32
C MET A 387 -12.49 -0.88 -10.77
N ARG A 388 -11.75 -1.64 -11.58
CA ARG A 388 -10.99 -2.83 -11.16
C ARG A 388 -9.53 -2.56 -11.37
N SER A 389 -8.75 -2.69 -10.31
CA SER A 389 -7.31 -2.40 -10.32
C SER A 389 -6.52 -3.61 -9.87
N THR A 390 -5.42 -3.89 -10.55
CA THR A 390 -4.44 -4.88 -10.11
C THR A 390 -3.15 -4.17 -9.75
N ARG A 391 -2.72 -4.36 -8.50
CA ARG A 391 -1.42 -3.92 -8.00
C ARG A 391 -0.39 -5.00 -8.22
N PHE A 392 0.81 -4.62 -8.58
CA PHE A 392 1.95 -5.49 -8.79
C PHE A 392 3.25 -4.71 -8.62
N THR A 393 4.38 -5.40 -8.53
CA THR A 393 5.69 -4.76 -8.47
C THR A 393 6.34 -4.73 -9.86
N ILE A 394 7.15 -3.70 -10.09
CA ILE A 394 8.14 -3.65 -11.17
C ILE A 394 9.50 -3.54 -10.49
N ASP A 395 10.36 -4.53 -10.72
CA ASP A 395 11.71 -4.56 -10.19
C ASP A 395 12.72 -4.17 -11.27
N THR A 396 13.52 -3.15 -10.98
CA THR A 396 14.61 -2.75 -11.86
C THR A 396 15.93 -3.26 -11.27
N GLY A 397 16.38 -4.41 -11.73
CA GLY A 397 17.66 -4.96 -11.31
C GLY A 397 18.84 -4.04 -11.63
N SER A 398 20.05 -4.49 -11.31
CA SER A 398 21.31 -3.78 -11.53
C SER A 398 21.71 -3.59 -13.01
N GLY A 399 20.76 -3.69 -13.95
CA GLY A 399 21.01 -3.54 -15.39
C GLY A 399 21.67 -4.78 -16.04
N GLY A 400 21.60 -5.90 -15.35
CA GLY A 400 21.93 -7.21 -15.94
C GLY A 400 20.72 -7.83 -16.63
N PRO A 401 20.90 -8.77 -17.55
CA PRO A 401 19.80 -9.52 -18.13
C PRO A 401 18.97 -10.16 -17.03
N GLY A 402 17.66 -9.86 -16.98
CA GLY A 402 16.74 -10.27 -15.93
C GLY A 402 16.86 -11.73 -15.56
N LEU A 403 16.55 -12.05 -14.28
CA LEU A 403 16.44 -13.44 -13.85
C LEU A 403 15.42 -14.16 -14.75
N PRO A 404 15.78 -15.28 -15.34
CA PRO A 404 14.86 -16.02 -16.18
C PRO A 404 13.67 -16.53 -15.34
N ASP A 405 12.49 -16.59 -15.98
CA ASP A 405 11.32 -17.20 -15.36
C ASP A 405 11.64 -18.61 -14.89
N PRO A 406 11.09 -19.06 -13.76
CA PRO A 406 11.17 -20.45 -13.38
C PRO A 406 10.67 -21.33 -14.52
N ALA A 407 11.47 -22.31 -14.93
CA ALA A 407 10.99 -23.22 -15.96
C ALA A 407 9.86 -24.11 -15.42
N GLY A 408 8.76 -24.18 -16.17
CA GLY A 408 7.65 -25.09 -15.93
C GLY A 408 7.85 -26.41 -16.68
N VAL A 409 7.56 -27.55 -16.04
CA VAL A 409 7.48 -28.85 -16.73
C VAL A 409 6.07 -29.02 -17.27
N THR A 410 5.91 -29.08 -18.58
CA THR A 410 4.61 -29.21 -19.26
C THR A 410 4.30 -30.66 -19.69
N GLY A 411 5.32 -31.52 -19.75
CA GLY A 411 5.17 -32.93 -20.06
C GLY A 411 6.34 -33.74 -19.58
N THR A 412 6.12 -35.02 -19.27
CA THR A 412 7.17 -35.98 -18.96
C THR A 412 6.86 -37.31 -19.62
N ARG A 413 7.86 -37.95 -20.17
CA ARG A 413 7.75 -39.30 -20.73
C ARG A 413 9.00 -40.12 -20.51
N LEU A 414 8.86 -41.45 -20.45
CA LEU A 414 9.97 -42.37 -20.42
C LEU A 414 10.20 -42.88 -21.85
N LEU A 415 11.40 -42.67 -22.34
CA LEU A 415 11.78 -43.14 -23.67
C LEU A 415 12.02 -44.65 -23.69
N PRO A 416 12.00 -45.31 -24.87
CA PRO A 416 12.27 -46.77 -24.98
C PRO A 416 13.62 -47.21 -24.42
N ASN A 417 14.61 -46.32 -24.38
CA ASN A 417 15.91 -46.54 -23.79
C ASN A 417 15.96 -46.38 -22.26
N GLY A 418 14.79 -46.13 -21.62
CA GLY A 418 14.70 -45.93 -20.19
C GLY A 418 15.08 -44.51 -19.70
N ASN A 419 15.37 -43.57 -20.59
CA ASN A 419 15.69 -42.21 -20.21
C ASN A 419 14.41 -41.37 -20.02
N PRO A 420 14.28 -40.63 -18.92
CA PRO A 420 13.25 -39.62 -18.78
C PRO A 420 13.48 -38.45 -19.73
N GLU A 421 12.43 -38.02 -20.39
CA GLU A 421 12.39 -36.80 -21.20
C GLU A 421 11.30 -35.85 -20.66
N MET A 422 11.63 -34.57 -20.64
CA MET A 422 10.77 -33.53 -20.12
C MET A 422 10.59 -32.41 -21.14
N ASP A 423 9.34 -32.03 -21.38
CA ASP A 423 8.99 -30.82 -22.12
C ASP A 423 8.93 -29.67 -21.12
N LEU A 424 9.63 -28.58 -21.41
CA LEU A 424 9.82 -27.46 -20.53
C LEU A 424 9.34 -26.15 -21.19
N THR A 425 8.84 -25.25 -20.39
CA THR A 425 8.60 -23.85 -20.78
C THR A 425 9.36 -22.91 -19.84
N GLY A 426 9.91 -21.83 -20.37
CA GLY A 426 10.67 -20.84 -19.61
C GLY A 426 10.89 -19.57 -20.41
N THR A 427 11.74 -18.70 -19.94
CA THR A 427 12.08 -17.46 -20.64
C THR A 427 12.74 -17.77 -21.99
N PRO A 428 12.23 -17.22 -23.11
CA PRO A 428 12.81 -17.43 -24.44
C PRO A 428 14.32 -17.16 -24.48
N THR A 429 15.05 -17.98 -25.21
CA THR A 429 16.51 -17.89 -25.43
C THR A 429 17.40 -18.05 -24.19
N ARG A 430 16.84 -18.40 -23.03
CA ARG A 430 17.59 -18.63 -21.78
C ARG A 430 17.93 -20.09 -21.57
N SER A 431 18.96 -20.34 -20.74
CA SER A 431 19.39 -21.66 -20.32
C SER A 431 19.02 -21.95 -18.89
N TYR A 432 18.68 -23.20 -18.62
CA TYR A 432 18.34 -23.69 -17.28
C TYR A 432 19.21 -24.90 -16.95
N SER A 433 19.72 -24.94 -15.72
CA SER A 433 20.35 -26.14 -15.16
C SER A 433 19.26 -27.09 -14.70
N ILE A 434 19.31 -28.34 -15.14
CA ILE A 434 18.40 -29.38 -14.67
C ILE A 434 19.07 -30.16 -13.56
N GLU A 435 18.43 -30.22 -12.43
CA GLU A 435 18.90 -30.94 -11.26
C GLU A 435 17.95 -32.07 -10.91
N ARG A 436 18.49 -33.13 -10.32
CA ARG A 436 17.81 -34.39 -9.99
C ARG A 436 18.05 -34.77 -8.54
N THR A 437 17.04 -35.33 -7.89
CA THR A 437 17.12 -35.96 -6.57
C THR A 437 16.30 -37.24 -6.52
N GLY A 438 16.70 -38.20 -5.68
CA GLY A 438 15.91 -39.40 -5.41
C GLY A 438 14.93 -39.25 -4.23
N SER A 439 14.94 -38.13 -3.51
CA SER A 439 14.09 -37.91 -2.34
C SER A 439 13.66 -36.45 -2.21
N LEU A 440 12.40 -36.21 -1.91
CA LEU A 440 11.88 -34.89 -1.57
C LEU A 440 11.90 -34.61 -0.07
N SER A 441 11.97 -35.64 0.79
CA SER A 441 12.05 -35.45 2.23
C SER A 441 13.45 -35.03 2.71
N THR A 442 14.49 -35.52 2.03
CA THR A 442 15.89 -35.15 2.25
C THR A 442 16.56 -34.91 0.89
N PRO A 443 16.24 -33.79 0.23
CA PRO A 443 16.65 -33.59 -1.15
C PRO A 443 18.17 -33.32 -1.25
N ASN A 444 18.86 -34.12 -2.03
CA ASN A 444 20.23 -33.85 -2.49
C ASN A 444 20.20 -33.63 -4.00
N TRP A 445 20.04 -32.36 -4.38
CA TRP A 445 19.93 -31.97 -5.78
C TRP A 445 21.30 -32.02 -6.47
N THR A 446 21.39 -32.79 -7.52
CA THR A 446 22.61 -32.91 -8.35
C THR A 446 22.32 -32.45 -9.78
N PRO A 447 23.16 -31.57 -10.37
CA PRO A 447 23.02 -31.16 -11.76
C PRO A 447 23.17 -32.37 -12.70
N VAL A 448 22.25 -32.51 -13.65
CA VAL A 448 22.26 -33.60 -14.66
C VAL A 448 22.38 -33.10 -16.09
N GLY A 449 22.30 -31.80 -16.29
CA GLY A 449 22.49 -31.16 -17.58
C GLY A 449 21.91 -29.76 -17.65
N THR A 450 21.93 -29.19 -18.85
CA THR A 450 21.33 -27.87 -19.14
C THR A 450 20.38 -27.98 -20.34
N VAL A 451 19.38 -27.13 -20.38
CA VAL A 451 18.45 -26.98 -21.50
C VAL A 451 18.36 -25.51 -21.90
N GLY A 452 18.50 -25.24 -23.18
CA GLY A 452 18.22 -23.92 -23.76
C GLY A 452 16.77 -23.85 -24.24
N MET A 453 16.11 -22.71 -23.95
CA MET A 453 14.79 -22.43 -24.49
C MET A 453 14.90 -21.81 -25.88
N ASP A 454 13.99 -22.20 -26.77
CA ASP A 454 13.87 -21.63 -28.11
C ASP A 454 13.27 -20.18 -28.04
N ALA A 455 13.07 -19.56 -29.20
CA ALA A 455 12.49 -18.23 -29.31
C ALA A 455 11.04 -18.15 -28.82
N THR A 456 10.36 -19.30 -28.62
CA THR A 456 8.99 -19.37 -28.08
C THR A 456 8.96 -19.76 -26.60
N GLY A 457 10.14 -19.88 -25.96
CA GLY A 457 10.25 -20.28 -24.56
C GLY A 457 10.06 -21.78 -24.31
N LYS A 458 10.22 -22.62 -25.29
CA LYS A 458 10.12 -24.09 -25.17
C LYS A 458 11.47 -24.75 -25.20
N GLY A 459 11.64 -25.82 -24.43
CA GLY A 459 12.82 -26.63 -24.39
C GLY A 459 12.50 -28.11 -24.12
N ILE A 460 13.34 -29.00 -24.57
CA ILE A 460 13.24 -30.44 -24.29
C ILE A 460 14.54 -30.87 -23.63
N PHE A 461 14.43 -31.53 -22.48
CA PHE A 461 15.55 -32.09 -21.76
C PHE A 461 15.40 -33.59 -21.64
N GLN A 462 16.46 -34.33 -22.00
CA GLN A 462 16.55 -35.75 -21.81
C GLN A 462 17.65 -36.08 -20.79
N ASP A 463 17.31 -36.75 -19.70
CA ASP A 463 18.31 -37.24 -18.75
C ASP A 463 18.97 -38.52 -19.26
N SER A 464 20.12 -38.36 -19.83
CA SER A 464 20.96 -39.50 -20.33
C SER A 464 21.99 -39.99 -19.32
N GLN A 465 22.02 -39.42 -18.11
CA GLN A 465 22.99 -39.82 -17.08
C GLN A 465 22.80 -41.26 -16.61
N PRO A 466 23.88 -42.04 -16.39
CA PRO A 466 23.78 -43.39 -15.86
C PRO A 466 23.29 -43.43 -14.39
N ASN A 467 23.03 -44.66 -13.91
CA ASN A 467 22.70 -44.92 -12.48
C ASN A 467 21.41 -44.23 -11.98
N LYS A 468 20.32 -44.43 -12.71
CA LYS A 468 18.99 -43.95 -12.30
C LYS A 468 18.33 -44.94 -11.35
N THR A 469 18.08 -44.49 -10.12
CA THR A 469 17.29 -45.25 -9.13
C THR A 469 15.98 -44.52 -8.92
N PHE A 470 14.86 -45.12 -9.26
CA PHE A 470 13.54 -44.53 -9.05
C PHE A 470 13.10 -44.64 -7.58
N PRO A 471 12.34 -43.66 -7.03
CA PRO A 471 11.77 -42.48 -7.74
C PRO A 471 12.79 -41.40 -8.03
N LEU A 472 12.55 -40.60 -9.10
CA LEU A 472 13.37 -39.47 -9.49
C LEU A 472 12.51 -38.19 -9.54
N PHE A 473 13.04 -37.15 -8.99
CA PHE A 473 12.44 -35.82 -8.99
C PHE A 473 13.40 -34.86 -9.69
N TYR A 474 12.84 -33.95 -10.47
CA TYR A 474 13.61 -32.98 -11.24
C TYR A 474 13.15 -31.56 -10.91
N ARG A 475 14.09 -30.62 -10.98
CA ARG A 475 13.81 -29.19 -11.02
C ARG A 475 14.69 -28.50 -12.05
N ALA A 476 14.20 -27.39 -12.58
CA ALA A 476 14.98 -26.51 -13.42
C ALA A 476 15.36 -25.27 -12.62
N VAL A 477 16.63 -24.92 -12.66
CA VAL A 477 17.20 -23.75 -12.00
C VAL A 477 17.71 -22.82 -13.09
N ALA A 478 17.31 -21.56 -13.02
CA ALA A 478 17.77 -20.54 -13.94
C ALA A 478 19.27 -20.28 -13.78
N ASN A 479 20.00 -20.16 -14.92
CA ASN A 479 21.41 -19.85 -14.94
C ASN A 479 21.65 -18.36 -15.11
#